data_2e89cfb96d98820aa368bbe5a51c0937
#
_entry.id   2e89cfb96d98820aa368bbe5a51c0937
#
_cell.length_a   1.000
_cell.length_b   1.000
_cell.length_c   1.000
_cell.angle_alpha   90.00
_cell.angle_beta   90.00
_cell.angle_gamma   90.00
#
_symmetry.space_group_name_H-M   'P 1'
#
loop_
_entity.id
_entity.type
_entity.pdbx_description
1 polymer ?
#
loop_
_entity_poly.entity_id
_entity_poly.type
_entity_poly.pdbx_seq_one_letter_code
_entity_poly.pdbx_strand_id
1 'polypeptide(L)'
;MSFSYFDAINYMEQLSCFNSQKCDLNLHSYRDLIIKPLVEICHKYPYDFNFTYSVGTTKLVLFFDANFVVKIPLRGYNTNADFLFAGGAGSTWNYCSVEAELYTKAKAENISQFFAETYLLAEIGESKYPIYIQEKVNDFWDYYYYTPITCPAKNAKEINEICTKLQLDTLLRREWLNDVLKKSNKNILTKFLFFVKENSINDLHEDNIGWTMSGMPVLFDFSGFSE
;
A
#
# COMPACT_ATOMS: atom_id res chain seq x y z
N MET A 1 13.62 12.47 -18.63
CA MET A 1 12.89 11.20 -18.87
C MET A 1 12.17 10.86 -17.61
N SER A 2 10.90 10.44 -17.65
CA SER A 2 10.19 10.00 -16.44
C SER A 2 10.65 8.58 -16.09
N PHE A 3 10.82 8.30 -14.79
CA PHE A 3 11.12 6.96 -14.27
C PHE A 3 9.98 5.99 -14.63
N SER A 4 10.31 4.85 -15.19
CA SER A 4 9.37 3.86 -15.69
C SER A 4 9.39 2.56 -14.87
N TYR A 5 8.44 1.67 -15.08
CA TYR A 5 8.43 0.33 -14.49
C TYR A 5 9.67 -0.49 -14.86
N PHE A 6 10.15 -0.35 -16.10
CA PHE A 6 11.37 -1.02 -16.55
C PHE A 6 12.60 -0.52 -15.82
N ASP A 7 12.67 0.80 -15.54
CA ASP A 7 13.77 1.35 -14.77
C ASP A 7 13.77 0.77 -13.35
N ALA A 8 12.59 0.68 -12.69
CA ALA A 8 12.46 0.09 -11.37
C ALA A 8 12.95 -1.37 -11.36
N ILE A 9 12.52 -2.20 -12.32
CA ILE A 9 12.97 -3.60 -12.44
C ILE A 9 14.48 -3.65 -12.64
N ASN A 10 15.03 -2.89 -13.59
CA ASN A 10 16.44 -2.89 -13.89
C ASN A 10 17.32 -2.52 -12.70
N TYR A 11 16.89 -1.56 -11.87
CA TYR A 11 17.60 -1.20 -10.65
C TYR A 11 17.55 -2.30 -9.59
N MET A 12 16.38 -2.92 -9.40
CA MET A 12 16.23 -4.01 -8.44
C MET A 12 17.06 -5.23 -8.86
N GLU A 13 17.12 -5.57 -10.14
CA GLU A 13 17.92 -6.68 -10.65
C GLU A 13 19.43 -6.52 -10.42
N GLN A 14 19.92 -5.29 -10.30
CA GLN A 14 21.32 -5.01 -10.01
C GLN A 14 21.68 -5.20 -8.52
N LEU A 15 20.71 -5.32 -7.64
CA LEU A 15 20.95 -5.49 -6.21
C LEU A 15 21.40 -6.93 -5.91
N SER A 16 22.58 -7.06 -5.32
CA SER A 16 23.20 -8.36 -5.07
C SER A 16 22.40 -9.26 -4.13
N CYS A 17 21.58 -8.68 -3.25
CA CYS A 17 20.75 -9.45 -2.32
C CYS A 17 19.74 -10.35 -3.04
N PHE A 18 19.25 -9.95 -4.22
CA PHE A 18 18.29 -10.75 -4.99
C PHE A 18 18.96 -11.89 -5.77
N ASN A 19 20.28 -11.83 -5.95
CA ASN A 19 21.05 -12.87 -6.64
C ASN A 19 21.51 -14.01 -5.72
N SER A 20 21.06 -14.03 -4.45
CA SER A 20 21.31 -15.12 -3.52
C SER A 20 20.11 -16.04 -3.41
N GLN A 21 20.35 -17.35 -3.20
CA GLN A 21 19.27 -18.33 -2.99
C GLN A 21 18.42 -18.04 -1.75
N LYS A 22 18.94 -17.23 -0.81
CA LYS A 22 18.24 -16.77 0.39
C LYS A 22 18.43 -15.29 0.53
N CYS A 23 17.47 -14.53 0.05
CA CYS A 23 17.39 -13.11 0.34
C CYS A 23 16.70 -12.92 1.70
N ASP A 24 17.47 -12.54 2.72
CA ASP A 24 16.93 -12.26 4.06
C ASP A 24 16.74 -10.74 4.25
N LEU A 25 15.76 -10.20 3.54
CA LEU A 25 15.35 -8.81 3.70
C LEU A 25 14.42 -8.66 4.90
N ASN A 26 14.90 -7.91 5.89
CA ASN A 26 14.17 -7.62 7.12
C ASN A 26 14.44 -6.18 7.60
N LEU A 27 13.83 -5.80 8.72
CA LEU A 27 13.96 -4.44 9.29
C LEU A 27 15.40 -4.04 9.71
N HIS A 28 16.34 -4.98 9.79
CA HIS A 28 17.73 -4.69 10.10
C HIS A 28 18.62 -4.63 8.86
N SER A 29 18.29 -5.39 7.84
CA SER A 29 19.14 -5.60 6.66
C SER A 29 18.80 -4.70 5.47
N TYR A 30 17.58 -4.15 5.37
CA TYR A 30 17.12 -3.41 4.17
C TYR A 30 18.01 -2.20 3.83
N ARG A 31 18.58 -1.52 4.83
CA ARG A 31 19.45 -0.36 4.59
C ARG A 31 20.71 -0.75 3.85
N ASP A 32 21.35 -1.82 4.28
CA ASP A 32 22.62 -2.29 3.69
C ASP A 32 22.39 -3.06 2.38
N LEU A 33 21.30 -3.80 2.28
CA LEU A 33 21.03 -4.67 1.12
C LEU A 33 20.28 -3.96 -0.01
N ILE A 34 19.48 -2.94 0.29
CA ILE A 34 18.67 -2.23 -0.71
C ILE A 34 19.07 -0.75 -0.82
N ILE A 35 18.97 0.00 0.27
CA ILE A 35 19.08 1.47 0.19
C ILE A 35 20.47 1.91 -0.23
N LYS A 36 21.53 1.45 0.44
CA LYS A 36 22.92 1.84 0.10
C LYS A 36 23.30 1.44 -1.33
N PRO A 37 23.12 0.17 -1.76
CA PRO A 37 23.40 -0.22 -3.14
C PRO A 37 22.54 0.52 -4.17
N LEU A 38 21.27 0.80 -3.88
CA LEU A 38 20.41 1.56 -4.78
C LEU A 38 20.90 3.00 -4.97
N VAL A 39 21.34 3.66 -3.89
CA VAL A 39 21.98 4.99 -3.97
C VAL A 39 23.24 4.94 -4.84
N GLU A 40 24.09 3.93 -4.66
CA GLU A 40 25.30 3.76 -5.47
C GLU A 40 24.98 3.52 -6.95
N ILE A 41 23.93 2.75 -7.24
CA ILE A 41 23.46 2.53 -8.61
C ILE A 41 22.97 3.84 -9.21
N CYS A 42 22.11 4.58 -8.52
CA CYS A 42 21.57 5.86 -8.99
C CYS A 42 22.70 6.87 -9.30
N HIS A 43 23.75 6.92 -8.47
CA HIS A 43 24.89 7.81 -8.70
C HIS A 43 25.74 7.45 -9.92
N LYS A 44 25.68 6.21 -10.42
CA LYS A 44 26.44 5.76 -11.62
C LYS A 44 25.75 6.14 -12.93
N TYR A 45 24.48 6.51 -12.90
CA TYR A 45 23.74 6.86 -14.10
C TYR A 45 23.69 8.39 -14.28
N PRO A 46 23.72 8.90 -15.52
CA PRO A 46 23.81 10.35 -15.82
C PRO A 46 22.52 11.12 -15.46
N TYR A 47 21.53 10.46 -14.97
CA TYR A 47 20.28 11.03 -14.50
C TYR A 47 20.24 10.87 -12.98
N ASP A 48 20.31 11.98 -12.25
CA ASP A 48 20.08 12.01 -10.80
C ASP A 48 18.63 11.58 -10.52
N PHE A 49 18.42 10.27 -10.40
CA PHE A 49 17.16 9.77 -9.86
C PHE A 49 17.19 9.96 -8.35
N ASN A 50 16.47 10.97 -7.92
CA ASN A 50 16.19 11.10 -6.52
C ASN A 50 15.09 10.10 -6.14
N PHE A 51 15.33 9.32 -5.13
CA PHE A 51 14.30 8.53 -4.49
C PHE A 51 14.28 8.84 -2.99
N THR A 52 13.10 8.72 -2.41
CA THR A 52 12.91 8.67 -0.97
C THR A 52 12.36 7.30 -0.59
N TYR A 53 12.35 6.98 0.68
CA TYR A 53 11.80 5.71 1.14
C TYR A 53 11.09 5.86 2.48
N SER A 54 10.13 5.00 2.70
CA SER A 54 9.49 4.76 3.99
C SER A 54 9.62 3.28 4.34
N VAL A 55 9.71 2.96 5.61
CA VAL A 55 9.77 1.59 6.09
C VAL A 55 8.73 1.38 7.18
N GLY A 56 7.86 0.41 6.95
CA GLY A 56 6.93 -0.12 7.94
C GLY A 56 7.46 -1.42 8.56
N THR A 57 6.63 -2.06 9.38
CA THR A 57 6.98 -3.34 10.02
C THR A 57 7.12 -4.48 9.02
N THR A 58 6.42 -4.42 7.89
CA THR A 58 6.26 -5.54 6.94
C THR A 58 6.73 -5.22 5.52
N LYS A 59 7.02 -3.96 5.22
CA LYS A 59 7.38 -3.53 3.87
C LYS A 59 8.30 -2.31 3.86
N LEU A 60 9.12 -2.25 2.82
CA LEU A 60 9.86 -1.07 2.39
C LEU A 60 9.12 -0.48 1.20
N VAL A 61 8.90 0.83 1.20
CA VAL A 61 8.28 1.57 0.10
C VAL A 61 9.32 2.53 -0.47
N LEU A 62 9.58 2.42 -1.76
CA LEU A 62 10.47 3.31 -2.50
C LEU A 62 9.62 4.28 -3.33
N PHE A 63 9.86 5.58 -3.14
CA PHE A 63 9.21 6.66 -3.86
C PHE A 63 10.20 7.22 -4.88
N PHE A 64 9.94 6.98 -6.13
CA PHE A 64 10.68 7.56 -7.24
C PHE A 64 9.96 8.81 -7.76
N ASP A 65 10.63 9.58 -8.64
CA ASP A 65 9.97 10.67 -9.37
C ASP A 65 9.06 10.10 -10.48
N ALA A 66 7.97 9.48 -10.05
CA ALA A 66 7.02 8.75 -10.87
C ALA A 66 5.62 8.76 -10.23
N ASN A 67 4.61 8.29 -10.98
CA ASN A 67 3.24 8.16 -10.50
C ASN A 67 2.96 6.84 -9.77
N PHE A 68 4.00 6.15 -9.36
CA PHE A 68 3.91 4.89 -8.63
C PHE A 68 4.98 4.82 -7.53
N VAL A 69 4.79 3.89 -6.64
CA VAL A 69 5.76 3.48 -5.63
C VAL A 69 6.10 2.01 -5.81
N VAL A 70 7.31 1.63 -5.43
CA VAL A 70 7.72 0.21 -5.39
C VAL A 70 7.64 -0.27 -3.94
N LYS A 71 6.89 -1.35 -3.73
CA LYS A 71 6.77 -2.01 -2.42
C LYS A 71 7.60 -3.29 -2.42
N ILE A 72 8.48 -3.39 -1.45
CA ILE A 72 9.33 -4.56 -1.24
C ILE A 72 8.93 -5.17 0.09
N PRO A 73 8.39 -6.40 0.12
CA PRO A 73 8.06 -7.08 1.36
C PRO A 73 9.29 -7.22 2.26
N LEU A 74 9.13 -6.97 3.56
CA LEU A 74 10.16 -7.21 4.55
C LEU A 74 9.71 -8.30 5.50
N ARG A 75 10.62 -9.20 5.86
CA ARG A 75 10.38 -10.16 6.92
C ARG A 75 10.35 -9.44 8.26
N GLY A 76 9.25 -9.56 8.99
CA GLY A 76 9.13 -9.02 10.34
C GLY A 76 10.15 -9.68 11.27
N TYR A 77 10.79 -8.88 12.10
CA TYR A 77 11.80 -9.36 13.05
C TYR A 77 11.32 -9.08 14.47
N ASN A 78 10.53 -10.01 15.00
CA ASN A 78 10.27 -10.03 16.42
C ASN A 78 10.20 -11.49 16.86
N THR A 79 11.14 -11.89 17.71
CA THR A 79 11.29 -13.26 18.17
C THR A 79 10.05 -13.84 18.84
N ASN A 80 9.17 -12.98 19.37
CA ASN A 80 7.89 -13.37 19.95
C ASN A 80 6.71 -13.11 19.01
N ALA A 81 6.90 -12.34 17.96
CA ALA A 81 5.90 -11.95 16.97
C ALA A 81 6.23 -12.44 15.56
N ASP A 82 7.33 -13.16 15.38
CA ASP A 82 7.62 -13.84 14.09
C ASP A 82 6.42 -14.67 13.61
N PHE A 83 5.65 -15.17 14.57
CA PHE A 83 4.44 -15.92 14.32
C PHE A 83 3.25 -15.01 13.93
N LEU A 84 3.12 -13.84 14.54
CA LEU A 84 2.03 -12.90 14.28
C LEU A 84 2.29 -12.08 13.01
N PHE A 85 3.52 -11.64 12.80
CA PHE A 85 3.88 -10.87 11.61
C PHE A 85 4.19 -11.72 10.39
N ALA A 86 4.53 -12.97 10.57
CA ALA A 86 4.53 -13.95 9.51
C ALA A 86 3.11 -14.37 9.10
N GLY A 87 2.08 -13.71 9.64
CA GLY A 87 0.70 -13.86 9.21
C GLY A 87 0.10 -15.22 9.53
N GLY A 88 0.33 -15.73 10.72
CA GLY A 88 -0.24 -17.01 11.10
C GLY A 88 0.30 -18.18 10.29
N ALA A 89 -0.05 -19.38 10.68
CA ALA A 89 0.43 -20.60 10.06
C ALA A 89 0.31 -20.60 8.53
N GLY A 90 1.44 -20.43 7.86
CA GLY A 90 1.56 -20.49 6.41
C GLY A 90 1.37 -19.19 5.69
N SER A 91 1.11 -18.07 6.38
CA SER A 91 1.15 -16.81 5.70
C SER A 91 2.58 -16.37 5.55
N THR A 92 2.84 -15.99 4.39
CA THR A 92 4.08 -15.39 3.98
C THR A 92 4.15 -14.00 4.61
N TRP A 93 5.29 -13.61 5.10
CA TRP A 93 5.70 -12.26 5.45
C TRP A 93 5.37 -11.22 4.35
N ASN A 94 4.66 -11.60 3.31
CA ASN A 94 4.38 -10.82 2.11
C ASN A 94 2.98 -10.19 2.15
N TYR A 95 2.82 -9.15 2.97
CA TYR A 95 1.58 -8.36 2.99
C TYR A 95 1.31 -7.61 1.67
N CYS A 96 2.34 -7.38 0.84
CA CYS A 96 2.13 -6.78 -0.47
C CYS A 96 1.36 -7.72 -1.42
N SER A 97 1.50 -9.05 -1.28
CA SER A 97 0.68 -10.00 -2.05
C SER A 97 -0.79 -9.94 -1.65
N VAL A 98 -1.06 -9.75 -0.36
CA VAL A 98 -2.43 -9.59 0.14
C VAL A 98 -3.08 -8.35 -0.46
N GLU A 99 -2.37 -7.21 -0.51
CA GLU A 99 -2.88 -5.99 -1.15
C GLU A 99 -3.18 -6.22 -2.65
N ALA A 100 -2.29 -6.88 -3.38
CA ALA A 100 -2.49 -7.18 -4.80
C ALA A 100 -3.67 -8.13 -5.04
N GLU A 101 -3.86 -9.13 -4.17
CA GLU A 101 -5.01 -10.04 -4.22
C GLU A 101 -6.32 -9.31 -3.90
N LEU A 102 -6.33 -8.50 -2.84
CA LEU A 102 -7.49 -7.69 -2.46
C LEU A 102 -7.88 -6.69 -3.55
N TYR A 103 -6.89 -6.05 -4.18
CA TYR A 103 -7.16 -5.19 -5.34
C TYR A 103 -7.80 -5.96 -6.49
N THR A 104 -7.32 -7.16 -6.77
CA THR A 104 -7.91 -8.05 -7.81
C THR A 104 -9.34 -8.43 -7.48
N LYS A 105 -9.64 -8.78 -6.22
CA LYS A 105 -11.01 -9.05 -5.75
C LYS A 105 -11.90 -7.81 -5.87
N ALA A 106 -11.39 -6.63 -5.47
CA ALA A 106 -12.12 -5.37 -5.57
C ALA A 106 -12.47 -5.02 -7.03
N LYS A 107 -11.58 -5.35 -8.00
CA LYS A 107 -11.87 -5.24 -9.45
C LYS A 107 -13.04 -6.13 -9.86
N ALA A 108 -13.04 -7.38 -9.44
CA ALA A 108 -14.13 -8.31 -9.75
C ALA A 108 -15.48 -7.83 -9.20
N GLU A 109 -15.44 -7.07 -8.11
CA GLU A 109 -16.64 -6.49 -7.49
C GLU A 109 -16.98 -5.08 -7.97
N ASN A 110 -16.24 -4.48 -8.89
CA ASN A 110 -16.43 -3.12 -9.39
C ASN A 110 -16.40 -2.04 -8.29
N ILE A 111 -15.44 -2.17 -7.37
CA ILE A 111 -15.15 -1.18 -6.29
C ILE A 111 -13.66 -0.85 -6.19
N SER A 112 -12.85 -1.31 -7.13
CA SER A 112 -11.39 -1.11 -7.14
C SER A 112 -10.97 0.36 -7.18
N GLN A 113 -11.85 1.26 -7.65
CA GLN A 113 -11.58 2.71 -7.66
C GLN A 113 -11.36 3.32 -6.26
N PHE A 114 -11.64 2.59 -5.17
CA PHE A 114 -11.41 3.02 -3.79
C PHE A 114 -10.20 2.34 -3.14
N PHE A 115 -9.38 1.66 -3.94
CA PHE A 115 -8.13 1.05 -3.53
C PHE A 115 -7.02 1.54 -4.44
N ALA A 116 -5.88 1.89 -3.89
CA ALA A 116 -4.70 2.20 -4.71
C ALA A 116 -4.34 0.99 -5.57
N GLU A 117 -4.20 1.21 -6.86
CA GLU A 117 -3.92 0.16 -7.83
C GLU A 117 -2.62 -0.56 -7.48
N THR A 118 -2.69 -1.86 -7.18
CA THR A 118 -1.55 -2.65 -6.65
C THR A 118 -1.38 -3.94 -7.42
N TYR A 119 -0.14 -4.21 -7.87
CA TYR A 119 0.20 -5.40 -8.65
C TYR A 119 1.56 -5.97 -8.28
N LEU A 120 1.77 -7.25 -8.54
CA LEU A 120 3.10 -7.84 -8.65
C LEU A 120 3.80 -7.21 -9.86
N LEU A 121 4.92 -6.54 -9.63
CA LEU A 121 5.73 -5.92 -10.69
C LEU A 121 6.63 -6.95 -11.35
N ALA A 122 7.39 -7.68 -10.54
CA ALA A 122 8.33 -8.70 -10.99
C ALA A 122 8.71 -9.64 -9.85
N GLU A 123 9.29 -10.79 -10.22
CA GLU A 123 10.06 -11.65 -9.33
C GLU A 123 11.54 -11.51 -9.70
N ILE A 124 12.35 -11.02 -8.76
CA ILE A 124 13.73 -10.58 -9.02
C ILE A 124 14.75 -11.60 -8.54
N GLY A 125 15.79 -11.79 -9.35
CA GLY A 125 16.96 -12.59 -9.05
C GLY A 125 16.69 -14.10 -8.96
N GLU A 126 17.69 -14.84 -8.50
CA GLU A 126 17.62 -16.31 -8.37
C GLU A 126 16.60 -16.77 -7.31
N SER A 127 16.42 -15.96 -6.28
CA SER A 127 15.45 -16.21 -5.20
C SER A 127 14.00 -15.98 -5.62
N LYS A 128 13.75 -15.42 -6.82
CA LYS A 128 12.43 -14.99 -7.29
C LYS A 128 11.72 -14.12 -6.28
N TYR A 129 12.44 -13.11 -5.77
CA TYR A 129 11.92 -12.25 -4.74
C TYR A 129 10.82 -11.33 -5.31
N PRO A 130 9.61 -11.33 -4.77
CA PRO A 130 8.50 -10.59 -5.34
C PRO A 130 8.64 -9.10 -5.04
N ILE A 131 8.53 -8.27 -6.06
CA ILE A 131 8.49 -6.81 -5.97
C ILE A 131 7.14 -6.34 -6.47
N TYR A 132 6.51 -5.45 -5.73
CA TYR A 132 5.17 -4.93 -6.04
C TYR A 132 5.25 -3.48 -6.45
N ILE A 133 4.25 -3.08 -7.22
CA ILE A 133 4.04 -1.69 -7.61
C ILE A 133 2.68 -1.26 -7.11
N GLN A 134 2.58 -0.02 -6.65
CA GLN A 134 1.33 0.60 -6.29
C GLN A 134 1.22 2.00 -6.86
N GLU A 135 0.01 2.41 -7.22
CA GLU A 135 -0.31 3.79 -7.58
C GLU A 135 0.14 4.74 -6.47
N LYS A 136 0.81 5.84 -6.85
CA LYS A 136 1.21 6.86 -5.89
C LYS A 136 -0.01 7.63 -5.39
N VAL A 137 -0.09 7.79 -4.10
CA VAL A 137 -1.20 8.41 -3.41
C VAL A 137 -0.69 9.61 -2.60
N ASN A 138 -1.44 10.71 -2.60
CA ASN A 138 -1.27 11.76 -1.62
C ASN A 138 -1.96 11.29 -0.34
N ASP A 139 -1.23 11.19 0.75
CA ASP A 139 -1.78 10.73 2.01
C ASP A 139 -2.81 11.71 2.60
N PHE A 140 -3.50 11.28 3.65
CA PHE A 140 -4.55 12.09 4.26
C PHE A 140 -4.03 13.43 4.77
N TRP A 141 -2.86 13.45 5.39
CA TRP A 141 -2.31 14.65 6.02
C TRP A 141 -1.82 15.66 5.00
N ASP A 142 -1.12 15.22 3.95
CA ASP A 142 -0.68 16.05 2.85
C ASP A 142 -1.88 16.65 2.11
N TYR A 143 -2.90 15.85 1.81
CA TYR A 143 -4.09 16.33 1.13
C TYR A 143 -4.92 17.29 1.99
N TYR A 144 -5.10 16.98 3.27
CA TYR A 144 -5.85 17.80 4.23
C TYR A 144 -5.20 19.17 4.43
N TYR A 145 -3.87 19.24 4.46
CA TYR A 145 -3.15 20.48 4.65
C TYR A 145 -3.42 21.49 3.53
N TYR A 146 -3.54 21.03 2.29
CA TYR A 146 -3.77 21.88 1.11
C TYR A 146 -5.25 22.02 0.74
N THR A 147 -6.10 21.10 1.15
CA THR A 147 -7.52 21.07 0.77
C THR A 147 -8.38 20.77 1.99
N PRO A 148 -8.95 21.81 2.65
CA PRO A 148 -9.80 21.58 3.80
C PRO A 148 -10.96 20.67 3.45
N ILE A 149 -11.02 19.52 4.11
CA ILE A 149 -12.05 18.51 3.88
C ILE A 149 -13.13 18.69 4.94
N THR A 150 -14.38 18.74 4.52
CA THR A 150 -15.52 18.82 5.43
C THR A 150 -16.53 17.72 5.15
N CYS A 151 -17.09 17.16 6.20
CA CYS A 151 -18.21 16.22 6.09
C CYS A 151 -19.50 16.92 6.55
N PRO A 152 -20.43 17.22 5.64
CA PRO A 152 -21.73 17.79 6.02
C PRO A 152 -22.48 16.88 7.00
N ALA A 153 -23.18 17.46 7.97
CA ALA A 153 -23.88 16.71 9.03
C ALA A 153 -24.84 15.62 8.48
N LYS A 154 -25.50 15.90 7.35
CA LYS A 154 -26.36 14.93 6.66
C LYS A 154 -25.58 13.70 6.21
N ASN A 155 -24.43 13.90 5.57
CA ASN A 155 -23.60 12.80 5.06
C ASN A 155 -22.94 12.03 6.22
N ALA A 156 -22.52 12.72 7.27
CA ALA A 156 -21.98 12.07 8.46
C ALA A 156 -23.01 11.15 9.11
N LYS A 157 -24.29 11.58 9.19
CA LYS A 157 -25.39 10.74 9.68
C LYS A 157 -25.57 9.48 8.80
N GLU A 158 -25.62 9.66 7.48
CA GLU A 158 -25.79 8.57 6.53
C GLU A 158 -24.62 7.55 6.61
N ILE A 159 -23.39 8.03 6.67
CA ILE A 159 -22.19 7.21 6.84
C ILE A 159 -22.26 6.41 8.15
N ASN A 160 -22.62 7.06 9.25
CA ASN A 160 -22.75 6.39 10.54
C ASN A 160 -23.84 5.31 10.53
N GLU A 161 -24.99 5.55 9.89
CA GLU A 161 -26.04 4.55 9.73
C GLU A 161 -25.54 3.31 8.97
N ILE A 162 -24.74 3.49 7.91
CA ILE A 162 -24.17 2.38 7.17
C ILE A 162 -23.17 1.61 8.04
N CYS A 163 -22.22 2.29 8.70
CA CYS A 163 -21.24 1.65 9.56
C CYS A 163 -21.92 0.86 10.70
N THR A 164 -22.91 1.45 11.36
CA THR A 164 -23.69 0.77 12.42
C THR A 164 -24.40 -0.48 11.90
N LYS A 165 -25.06 -0.37 10.73
CA LYS A 165 -25.75 -1.52 10.12
C LYS A 165 -24.80 -2.66 9.78
N LEU A 166 -23.61 -2.34 9.34
CA LEU A 166 -22.56 -3.32 9.01
C LEU A 166 -21.80 -3.81 10.25
N GLN A 167 -22.05 -3.24 11.41
CA GLN A 167 -21.27 -3.50 12.63
C GLN A 167 -19.77 -3.28 12.40
N LEU A 168 -19.44 -2.25 11.62
CA LEU A 168 -18.10 -1.90 11.28
C LEU A 168 -17.63 -0.78 12.21
N ASP A 169 -16.76 -1.15 13.15
CA ASP A 169 -16.01 -0.17 13.93
C ASP A 169 -14.77 0.23 13.09
N THR A 170 -14.84 1.40 12.49
CA THR A 170 -13.78 1.89 11.65
C THR A 170 -13.23 3.23 12.14
N LEU A 171 -11.91 3.33 12.14
CA LEU A 171 -11.16 4.57 12.39
C LEU A 171 -11.10 5.48 11.15
N LEU A 172 -11.64 5.03 10.01
CA LEU A 172 -11.68 5.85 8.80
C LEU A 172 -12.37 7.19 9.05
N ARG A 173 -11.73 8.24 8.61
CA ARG A 173 -12.23 9.60 8.75
C ARG A 173 -13.55 9.79 8.01
N ARG A 174 -14.52 10.42 8.66
CA ARG A 174 -15.82 10.72 8.06
C ARG A 174 -15.71 11.63 6.85
N GLU A 175 -14.73 12.53 6.87
CA GLU A 175 -14.39 13.42 5.77
C GLU A 175 -13.98 12.64 4.52
N TRP A 176 -13.11 11.65 4.68
CA TRP A 176 -12.69 10.77 3.59
C TRP A 176 -13.84 9.91 3.06
N LEU A 177 -14.62 9.30 3.95
CA LEU A 177 -15.82 8.53 3.57
C LEU A 177 -16.87 9.40 2.87
N ASN A 178 -16.96 10.69 3.23
CA ASN A 178 -17.81 11.64 2.53
C ASN A 178 -17.33 11.85 1.08
N ASP A 179 -16.03 11.85 0.83
CA ASP A 179 -15.51 11.95 -0.54
C ASP A 179 -15.74 10.66 -1.33
N VAL A 180 -15.65 9.48 -0.69
CA VAL A 180 -16.10 8.22 -1.30
C VAL A 180 -17.58 8.31 -1.67
N LEU A 181 -18.44 8.83 -0.80
CA LEU A 181 -19.87 9.01 -1.06
C LEU A 181 -20.12 10.00 -2.19
N LYS A 182 -19.39 11.12 -2.26
CA LYS A 182 -19.52 12.13 -3.33
C LYS A 182 -19.08 11.60 -4.69
N LYS A 183 -18.03 10.79 -4.73
CA LYS A 183 -17.49 10.19 -5.98
C LYS A 183 -18.29 8.96 -6.44
N SER A 184 -19.24 8.51 -5.63
CA SER A 184 -20.08 7.35 -5.91
C SER A 184 -21.54 7.60 -5.50
N ASN A 185 -22.10 6.67 -4.76
CA ASN A 185 -23.42 6.78 -4.14
C ASN A 185 -23.50 5.87 -2.91
N LYS A 186 -24.60 5.97 -2.17
CA LYS A 186 -24.83 5.18 -0.95
C LYS A 186 -24.65 3.67 -1.15
N ASN A 187 -25.14 3.12 -2.25
CA ASN A 187 -25.04 1.68 -2.52
C ASN A 187 -23.60 1.24 -2.72
N ILE A 188 -22.83 2.02 -3.46
CA ILE A 188 -21.41 1.75 -3.70
C ILE A 188 -20.60 1.93 -2.41
N LEU A 189 -20.85 2.98 -1.63
CA LEU A 189 -20.23 3.13 -0.31
C LEU A 189 -20.54 1.94 0.60
N THR A 190 -21.81 1.49 0.64
CA THR A 190 -22.21 0.32 1.43
C THR A 190 -21.47 -0.94 0.95
N LYS A 191 -21.38 -1.14 -0.35
CA LYS A 191 -20.65 -2.26 -0.94
C LYS A 191 -19.16 -2.23 -0.62
N PHE A 192 -18.53 -1.06 -0.72
CA PHE A 192 -17.13 -0.86 -0.34
C PHE A 192 -16.89 -1.21 1.14
N LEU A 193 -17.68 -0.66 2.05
CA LEU A 193 -17.55 -0.93 3.48
C LEU A 193 -17.86 -2.40 3.83
N PHE A 194 -18.79 -3.02 3.12
CA PHE A 194 -19.04 -4.46 3.26
C PHE A 194 -17.85 -5.29 2.82
N PHE A 195 -17.25 -4.96 1.67
CA PHE A 195 -16.03 -5.61 1.18
C PHE A 195 -14.87 -5.49 2.18
N VAL A 196 -14.68 -4.30 2.73
CA VAL A 196 -13.66 -4.05 3.76
C VAL A 196 -13.86 -4.99 4.95
N LYS A 197 -15.11 -5.14 5.43
CA LYS A 197 -15.45 -6.04 6.53
C LYS A 197 -15.20 -7.51 6.18
N GLU A 198 -15.74 -7.98 5.06
CA GLU A 198 -15.69 -9.39 4.64
C GLU A 198 -14.24 -9.88 4.36
N ASN A 199 -13.35 -8.96 3.99
CA ASN A 199 -11.96 -9.28 3.75
C ASN A 199 -11.03 -8.93 4.93
N SER A 200 -11.60 -8.67 6.12
CA SER A 200 -10.86 -8.37 7.35
C SER A 200 -9.80 -7.27 7.18
N ILE A 201 -10.14 -6.24 6.40
CA ILE A 201 -9.30 -5.04 6.28
C ILE A 201 -9.55 -4.22 7.54
N ASN A 202 -8.75 -4.43 8.58
CA ASN A 202 -8.98 -3.89 9.92
C ASN A 202 -8.01 -2.76 10.33
N ASP A 203 -6.93 -2.56 9.59
CA ASP A 203 -5.96 -1.46 9.82
C ASP A 203 -6.43 -0.15 9.14
N LEU A 204 -7.63 0.33 9.54
CA LEU A 204 -8.36 1.41 8.89
C LEU A 204 -8.20 2.73 9.66
N HIS A 205 -7.10 3.42 9.43
CA HIS A 205 -6.83 4.73 10.03
C HIS A 205 -6.34 5.74 8.97
N GLU A 206 -6.13 6.99 9.40
CA GLU A 206 -5.78 8.09 8.50
C GLU A 206 -4.47 7.91 7.74
N ASP A 207 -3.52 7.14 8.27
CA ASP A 207 -2.23 6.91 7.60
C ASP A 207 -2.32 5.85 6.48
N ASN A 208 -3.49 5.19 6.33
CA ASN A 208 -3.75 4.17 5.30
C ASN A 208 -4.75 4.63 4.24
N ILE A 209 -5.16 5.90 4.28
CA ILE A 209 -6.07 6.52 3.33
C ILE A 209 -5.46 7.74 2.65
N GLY A 210 -5.91 8.02 1.44
CA GLY A 210 -5.45 9.19 0.71
C GLY A 210 -6.25 9.43 -0.55
N TRP A 211 -5.67 10.18 -1.47
CA TRP A 211 -6.27 10.50 -2.76
C TRP A 211 -5.27 10.25 -3.88
N THR A 212 -5.73 9.65 -4.94
CA THR A 212 -4.94 9.55 -6.18
C THR A 212 -4.64 10.94 -6.73
N MET A 213 -3.74 11.03 -7.69
CA MET A 213 -3.45 12.30 -8.39
C MET A 213 -4.67 12.88 -9.11
N SER A 214 -5.67 12.04 -9.44
CA SER A 214 -6.95 12.46 -10.00
C SER A 214 -8.01 12.86 -8.97
N GLY A 215 -7.66 12.82 -7.69
CA GLY A 215 -8.54 13.18 -6.56
C GLY A 215 -9.60 12.12 -6.23
N MET A 216 -9.34 10.84 -6.53
CA MET A 216 -10.15 9.73 -6.06
C MET A 216 -9.71 9.32 -4.65
N PRO A 217 -10.62 9.21 -3.68
CA PRO A 217 -10.28 8.70 -2.36
C PRO A 217 -9.97 7.20 -2.44
N VAL A 218 -8.82 6.78 -1.90
CA VAL A 218 -8.36 5.38 -1.96
C VAL A 218 -7.76 4.93 -0.63
N LEU A 219 -7.88 3.63 -0.35
CA LEU A 219 -7.03 2.93 0.61
C LEU A 219 -5.72 2.55 -0.09
N PHE A 220 -4.56 2.74 0.56
CA PHE A 220 -3.26 2.41 -0.02
C PHE A 220 -2.40 1.47 0.84
N ASP A 221 -2.72 1.30 2.11
CA ASP A 221 -2.19 0.23 2.97
C ASP A 221 -3.37 -0.53 3.56
N PHE A 222 -3.79 -1.59 2.87
CA PHE A 222 -5.05 -2.29 3.13
C PHE A 222 -4.89 -3.80 3.31
N SER A 223 -3.67 -4.27 3.55
CA SER A 223 -3.44 -5.69 3.82
C SER A 223 -4.11 -6.18 5.13
N GLY A 224 -4.31 -5.26 6.08
CA GLY A 224 -4.83 -5.60 7.40
C GLY A 224 -3.85 -6.43 8.23
N PHE A 225 -4.15 -6.57 9.52
CA PHE A 225 -3.52 -7.59 10.36
C PHE A 225 -4.61 -8.65 10.60
N SER A 226 -4.43 -9.86 10.06
CA SER A 226 -5.27 -10.98 10.47
C SER A 226 -4.94 -11.31 11.92
N GLU A 227 -5.92 -11.16 12.82
CA GLU A 227 -5.86 -11.75 14.14
C GLU A 227 -5.81 -13.28 14.08
#